data_720a11f5fa49abb0ba8e9415a4fea3be
#
_entry.id   720a11f5fa49abb0ba8e9415a4fea3be
#
_cell.length_a   1.000
_cell.length_b   1.000
_cell.length_c   1.000
_cell.angle_alpha   90.00
_cell.angle_beta   90.00
_cell.angle_gamma   90.00
#
_symmetry.space_group_name_H-M   'P 1'
#
loop_
_entity.id
_entity.type
_entity.pdbx_description
1 polymer ?
#
loop_
_entity_poly.entity_id
_entity_poly.type
_entity_poly.pdbx_seq_one_letter_code
_entity_poly.pdbx_strand_id
1 'polypeptide(L)'
;MSMLNGRRDEAERTGRKVNVAILGAGSIANTMATTLVKMAEDSRYSSWIHPYAVAARDKGRAEAFAAKYGFDTAYGSYADMAADDNVDLVYIATPHNFHAEQAIMCLKAGRNVLVEKAFTANAAQARALLNVAEETGLLATEAIWTRYQPSRDLINELVHSGELGTIRSVRAELSYELHGRDRITNPDLAGGALLDVGVYALNFIDMAVGADHGRSIADIVTTMVPYSTGVDATNTTVLTYDDGLLATATSSRAVASDRSGVICGDNGYAVVTNIN
;
A
#
# COMPACT_ATOMS: atom_id res chain seq x y z
N MET A 1 16.10 -3.00 -5.60
CA MET A 1 16.21 -3.82 -6.83
C MET A 1 17.07 -5.07 -6.68
N SER A 2 18.20 -5.09 -5.95
CA SER A 2 19.09 -6.28 -5.90
C SER A 2 18.51 -7.52 -5.19
N MET A 3 17.73 -7.38 -4.13
CA MET A 3 17.17 -8.54 -3.40
C MET A 3 16.02 -9.23 -4.13
N LEU A 4 15.20 -8.50 -4.89
CA LEU A 4 14.12 -9.09 -5.71
C LEU A 4 14.71 -9.85 -6.91
N ASN A 5 15.76 -9.33 -7.52
CA ASN A 5 16.46 -10.03 -8.59
C ASN A 5 17.10 -11.35 -8.09
N GLY A 6 17.73 -11.35 -6.91
CA GLY A 6 18.33 -12.58 -6.35
C GLY A 6 17.31 -13.70 -6.10
N ARG A 7 16.09 -13.38 -5.67
CA ARG A 7 15.02 -14.40 -5.48
C ARG A 7 14.38 -14.86 -6.78
N ARG A 8 14.26 -13.96 -7.77
CA ARG A 8 13.86 -14.34 -9.12
C ARG A 8 14.85 -15.34 -9.71
N ASP A 9 16.13 -15.03 -9.62
CA ASP A 9 17.21 -15.90 -10.09
C ASP A 9 17.23 -17.25 -9.34
N GLU A 10 16.87 -17.25 -8.04
CA GLU A 10 16.74 -18.46 -7.24
C GLU A 10 15.50 -19.28 -7.64
N ALA A 11 14.36 -18.67 -7.85
CA ALA A 11 13.15 -19.34 -8.32
C ALA A 11 13.35 -19.93 -9.73
N GLU A 12 13.98 -19.19 -10.65
CA GLU A 12 14.33 -19.67 -11.98
C GLU A 12 15.34 -20.83 -11.92
N ARG A 13 16.32 -20.77 -11.00
CA ARG A 13 17.36 -21.80 -10.84
C ARG A 13 16.86 -23.06 -10.14
N THR A 14 15.96 -22.93 -9.17
CA THR A 14 15.47 -24.03 -8.32
C THR A 14 14.12 -24.58 -8.75
N GLY A 15 13.38 -23.88 -9.60
CA GLY A 15 11.98 -24.16 -9.93
C GLY A 15 11.01 -23.98 -8.75
N ARG A 16 11.47 -23.41 -7.62
CA ARG A 16 10.65 -23.17 -6.44
C ARG A 16 9.84 -21.87 -6.62
N LYS A 17 8.53 -21.97 -6.55
CA LYS A 17 7.64 -20.83 -6.57
C LYS A 17 7.61 -20.12 -5.22
N VAL A 18 7.29 -18.82 -5.24
CA VAL A 18 7.00 -18.05 -4.03
C VAL A 18 5.59 -18.42 -3.56
N ASN A 19 5.49 -19.05 -2.41
CA ASN A 19 4.23 -19.41 -1.77
C ASN A 19 3.64 -18.17 -1.08
N VAL A 20 2.55 -17.66 -1.63
CA VAL A 20 1.89 -16.45 -1.12
C VAL A 20 0.72 -16.85 -0.22
N ALA A 21 0.71 -16.30 0.99
CA ALA A 21 -0.40 -16.43 1.92
C ALA A 21 -1.15 -15.11 2.06
N ILE A 22 -2.46 -15.17 2.32
CA ILE A 22 -3.32 -14.01 2.60
C ILE A 22 -3.75 -14.04 4.07
N LEU A 23 -3.43 -12.97 4.81
CA LEU A 23 -3.85 -12.76 6.18
C LEU A 23 -5.10 -11.86 6.20
N GLY A 24 -6.25 -12.47 6.49
CA GLY A 24 -7.56 -11.82 6.42
C GLY A 24 -8.35 -12.25 5.18
N ALA A 25 -9.64 -12.57 5.34
CA ALA A 25 -10.53 -13.00 4.27
C ALA A 25 -11.61 -11.94 3.98
N GLY A 26 -11.19 -10.67 3.86
CA GLY A 26 -12.06 -9.53 3.62
C GLY A 26 -12.28 -9.20 2.13
N SER A 27 -12.85 -8.01 1.86
CA SER A 27 -13.13 -7.57 0.49
C SER A 27 -11.85 -7.46 -0.35
N ILE A 28 -10.81 -6.77 0.17
CA ILE A 28 -9.56 -6.59 -0.58
C ILE A 28 -8.78 -7.91 -0.75
N ALA A 29 -8.90 -8.83 0.21
CA ALA A 29 -8.36 -10.18 0.09
C ALA A 29 -8.93 -10.94 -1.11
N ASN A 30 -10.25 -10.78 -1.41
CA ASN A 30 -10.86 -11.39 -2.60
C ASN A 30 -10.26 -10.83 -3.90
N THR A 31 -9.95 -9.53 -3.95
CA THR A 31 -9.30 -8.90 -5.10
C THR A 31 -7.88 -9.46 -5.29
N MET A 32 -7.09 -9.53 -4.21
CA MET A 32 -5.74 -10.10 -4.26
C MET A 32 -5.77 -11.59 -4.65
N ALA A 33 -6.66 -12.39 -4.07
CA ALA A 33 -6.79 -13.80 -4.42
C ALA A 33 -7.09 -13.99 -5.91
N THR A 34 -8.03 -13.19 -6.46
CA THR A 34 -8.31 -13.20 -7.91
C THR A 34 -7.07 -12.84 -8.73
N THR A 35 -6.27 -11.88 -8.27
CA THR A 35 -5.02 -11.49 -8.94
C THR A 35 -4.00 -12.62 -8.90
N LEU A 36 -3.77 -13.22 -7.73
CA LEU A 36 -2.82 -14.33 -7.58
C LEU A 36 -3.20 -15.55 -8.42
N VAL A 37 -4.49 -15.90 -8.48
CA VAL A 37 -4.97 -17.00 -9.34
C VAL A 37 -4.70 -16.70 -10.81
N LYS A 38 -5.03 -15.49 -11.29
CA LYS A 38 -4.72 -15.07 -12.67
C LYS A 38 -3.21 -15.10 -12.96
N MET A 39 -2.39 -14.67 -12.02
CA MET A 39 -0.93 -14.72 -12.18
C MET A 39 -0.42 -16.17 -12.23
N ALA A 40 -0.98 -17.07 -11.43
CA ALA A 40 -0.62 -18.50 -11.44
C ALA A 40 -1.02 -19.21 -12.73
N GLU A 41 -2.04 -18.70 -13.45
CA GLU A 41 -2.49 -19.19 -14.76
C GLU A 41 -1.74 -18.57 -15.93
N ASP A 42 -1.14 -17.38 -15.77
CA ASP A 42 -0.43 -16.65 -16.82
C ASP A 42 1.01 -17.17 -16.95
N SER A 43 1.38 -17.61 -18.15
CA SER A 43 2.71 -18.17 -18.45
C SER A 43 3.88 -17.23 -18.10
N ARG A 44 3.64 -15.91 -18.00
CA ARG A 44 4.66 -14.92 -17.58
C ARG A 44 5.01 -15.01 -16.10
N TYR A 45 4.07 -15.51 -15.25
CA TYR A 45 4.19 -15.48 -13.79
C TYR A 45 4.00 -16.85 -13.13
N SER A 46 3.42 -17.81 -13.85
CA SER A 46 3.04 -19.12 -13.32
C SER A 46 4.21 -19.95 -12.77
N SER A 47 5.42 -19.67 -13.21
CA SER A 47 6.64 -20.29 -12.68
C SER A 47 7.15 -19.67 -11.38
N TRP A 48 6.63 -18.50 -10.99
CA TRP A 48 7.16 -17.74 -9.84
C TRP A 48 6.24 -17.70 -8.64
N ILE A 49 4.93 -17.75 -8.85
CA ILE A 49 3.93 -17.53 -7.82
C ILE A 49 3.04 -18.76 -7.63
N HIS A 50 2.74 -19.05 -6.35
CA HIS A 50 1.77 -20.05 -5.94
C HIS A 50 0.84 -19.46 -4.87
N PRO A 51 -0.50 -19.38 -5.12
CA PRO A 51 -1.50 -19.05 -4.10
C PRO A 51 -1.60 -20.19 -3.09
N TYR A 52 -0.87 -20.08 -1.96
CA TYR A 52 -0.64 -21.21 -1.08
C TYR A 52 -1.62 -21.28 0.09
N ALA A 53 -1.76 -20.18 0.86
CA ALA A 53 -2.53 -20.25 2.10
C ALA A 53 -3.40 -19.01 2.34
N VAL A 54 -4.44 -19.19 3.15
CA VAL A 54 -5.24 -18.08 3.69
C VAL A 54 -5.49 -18.30 5.17
N ALA A 55 -5.47 -17.21 5.95
CA ALA A 55 -5.83 -17.23 7.36
C ALA A 55 -6.98 -16.27 7.66
N ALA A 56 -7.90 -16.69 8.52
CA ALA A 56 -8.94 -15.85 9.09
C ALA A 56 -9.15 -16.22 10.57
N ARG A 57 -9.75 -15.31 11.36
CA ARG A 57 -10.10 -15.59 12.77
C ARG A 57 -11.15 -16.69 12.94
N ASP A 58 -11.94 -16.93 11.91
CA ASP A 58 -12.88 -18.03 11.80
C ASP A 58 -12.35 -19.03 10.77
N LYS A 59 -12.10 -20.27 11.18
CA LYS A 59 -11.52 -21.31 10.34
C LYS A 59 -12.43 -21.69 9.17
N GLY A 60 -13.74 -21.79 9.40
CA GLY A 60 -14.71 -22.10 8.33
C GLY A 60 -14.73 -21.03 7.24
N ARG A 61 -14.53 -19.76 7.62
CA ARG A 61 -14.38 -18.66 6.68
C ARG A 61 -13.08 -18.76 5.87
N ALA A 62 -11.98 -19.17 6.48
CA ALA A 62 -10.72 -19.41 5.78
C ALA A 62 -10.85 -20.60 4.81
N GLU A 63 -11.48 -21.69 5.24
CA GLU A 63 -11.72 -22.88 4.42
C GLU A 63 -12.61 -22.56 3.20
N ALA A 64 -13.70 -21.82 3.41
CA ALA A 64 -14.58 -21.38 2.32
C ALA A 64 -13.84 -20.47 1.32
N PHE A 65 -12.96 -19.59 1.80
CA PHE A 65 -12.14 -18.74 0.95
C PHE A 65 -11.10 -19.57 0.17
N ALA A 66 -10.41 -20.49 0.82
CA ALA A 66 -9.43 -21.37 0.18
C ALA A 66 -10.11 -22.22 -0.93
N ALA A 67 -11.25 -22.83 -0.63
CA ALA A 67 -12.01 -23.61 -1.60
C ALA A 67 -12.47 -22.76 -2.81
N LYS A 68 -12.85 -21.49 -2.57
CA LYS A 68 -13.30 -20.59 -3.64
C LYS A 68 -12.20 -20.23 -4.64
N TYR A 69 -10.97 -20.07 -4.17
CA TYR A 69 -9.86 -19.56 -4.96
C TYR A 69 -8.76 -20.60 -5.27
N GLY A 70 -8.92 -21.83 -4.76
CA GLY A 70 -7.96 -22.91 -4.99
C GLY A 70 -6.66 -22.75 -4.20
N PHE A 71 -6.72 -22.20 -2.97
CA PHE A 71 -5.59 -22.20 -2.05
C PHE A 71 -5.42 -23.58 -1.40
N ASP A 72 -4.18 -24.01 -1.22
CA ASP A 72 -3.89 -25.36 -0.69
C ASP A 72 -4.26 -25.51 0.79
N THR A 73 -4.11 -24.43 1.57
CA THR A 73 -4.20 -24.49 3.03
C THR A 73 -5.03 -23.33 3.60
N ALA A 74 -5.83 -23.63 4.63
CA ALA A 74 -6.61 -22.65 5.38
C ALA A 74 -6.29 -22.71 6.87
N TYR A 75 -6.06 -21.57 7.49
CA TYR A 75 -5.74 -21.41 8.91
C TYR A 75 -6.82 -20.64 9.66
N GLY A 76 -7.21 -21.12 10.84
CA GLY A 76 -8.09 -20.43 11.78
C GLY A 76 -7.36 -19.44 12.70
N SER A 77 -6.03 -19.35 12.56
CA SER A 77 -5.15 -18.48 13.35
C SER A 77 -4.09 -17.85 12.44
N TYR A 78 -3.84 -16.56 12.63
CA TYR A 78 -2.79 -15.83 11.93
C TYR A 78 -1.39 -16.31 12.35
N ALA A 79 -1.22 -16.66 13.64
CA ALA A 79 0.04 -17.16 14.17
C ALA A 79 0.39 -18.53 13.59
N ASP A 80 -0.59 -19.44 13.46
CA ASP A 80 -0.37 -20.76 12.88
C ASP A 80 0.06 -20.66 11.40
N MET A 81 -0.56 -19.76 10.64
CA MET A 81 -0.13 -19.49 9.26
C MET A 81 1.28 -18.90 9.20
N ALA A 82 1.61 -17.96 10.09
CA ALA A 82 2.95 -17.37 10.13
C ALA A 82 4.03 -18.38 10.53
N ALA A 83 3.67 -19.40 11.32
CA ALA A 83 4.58 -20.48 11.73
C ALA A 83 4.81 -21.55 10.65
N ASP A 84 4.04 -21.55 9.56
CA ASP A 84 4.22 -22.50 8.46
C ASP A 84 5.44 -22.13 7.59
N ASP A 85 6.49 -22.94 7.64
CA ASP A 85 7.75 -22.73 6.92
C ASP A 85 7.61 -22.75 5.39
N ASN A 86 6.48 -23.21 4.86
CA ASN A 86 6.20 -23.16 3.43
C ASN A 86 5.72 -21.78 2.98
N VAL A 87 5.31 -20.88 3.88
CA VAL A 87 4.89 -19.51 3.53
C VAL A 87 6.12 -18.62 3.29
N ASP A 88 6.24 -18.06 2.10
CA ASP A 88 7.33 -17.16 1.73
C ASP A 88 6.96 -15.67 1.88
N LEU A 89 5.71 -15.31 1.51
CA LEU A 89 5.21 -13.94 1.51
C LEU A 89 3.79 -13.90 2.08
N VAL A 90 3.55 -13.04 3.04
CA VAL A 90 2.21 -12.80 3.61
C VAL A 90 1.67 -11.46 3.11
N TYR A 91 0.53 -11.49 2.40
CA TYR A 91 -0.25 -10.31 2.10
C TYR A 91 -1.22 -10.02 3.25
N ILE A 92 -1.04 -8.88 3.92
CA ILE A 92 -1.85 -8.48 5.08
C ILE A 92 -3.02 -7.64 4.62
N ALA A 93 -4.24 -8.15 4.77
CA ALA A 93 -5.49 -7.63 4.23
C ALA A 93 -6.56 -7.37 5.33
N THR A 94 -6.12 -6.96 6.49
CA THR A 94 -6.96 -6.63 7.65
C THR A 94 -7.23 -5.11 7.72
N PRO A 95 -8.01 -4.60 8.68
CA PRO A 95 -8.11 -3.15 8.93
C PRO A 95 -6.78 -2.53 9.39
N HIS A 96 -6.60 -1.24 9.09
CA HIS A 96 -5.34 -0.50 9.25
C HIS A 96 -4.73 -0.60 10.66
N ASN A 97 -5.56 -0.60 11.70
CA ASN A 97 -5.12 -0.68 13.09
C ASN A 97 -4.36 -1.96 13.44
N PHE A 98 -4.56 -3.05 12.68
CA PHE A 98 -3.91 -4.35 12.92
C PHE A 98 -2.64 -4.56 12.08
N HIS A 99 -2.38 -3.72 11.08
CA HIS A 99 -1.31 -3.94 10.11
C HIS A 99 0.06 -4.08 10.76
N ALA A 100 0.43 -3.13 11.64
CA ALA A 100 1.75 -3.13 12.27
C ALA A 100 2.00 -4.38 13.13
N GLU A 101 1.04 -4.74 14.01
CA GLU A 101 1.16 -5.91 14.88
C GLU A 101 1.30 -7.19 14.08
N GLN A 102 0.45 -7.37 13.08
CA GLN A 102 0.41 -8.58 12.27
C GLN A 102 1.63 -8.70 11.34
N ALA A 103 2.11 -7.58 10.79
CA ALA A 103 3.34 -7.56 10.00
C ALA A 103 4.57 -7.91 10.84
N ILE A 104 4.69 -7.32 12.04
CA ILE A 104 5.77 -7.63 13.00
C ILE A 104 5.73 -9.11 13.40
N MET A 105 4.54 -9.66 13.66
CA MET A 105 4.36 -11.08 13.97
C MET A 105 4.90 -11.96 12.82
N CYS A 106 4.52 -11.67 11.58
CA CYS A 106 4.96 -12.42 10.41
C CYS A 106 6.49 -12.30 10.18
N LEU A 107 7.05 -11.10 10.29
CA LEU A 107 8.50 -10.88 10.17
C LEU A 107 9.28 -11.66 11.22
N LYS A 108 8.86 -11.62 12.50
CA LYS A 108 9.48 -12.40 13.58
C LYS A 108 9.38 -13.90 13.39
N ALA A 109 8.37 -14.38 12.65
CA ALA A 109 8.23 -15.76 12.24
C ALA A 109 9.03 -16.12 10.97
N GLY A 110 9.81 -15.19 10.42
CA GLY A 110 10.63 -15.42 9.23
C GLY A 110 9.90 -15.23 7.90
N ARG A 111 8.75 -14.53 7.87
CA ARG A 111 7.94 -14.34 6.67
C ARG A 111 8.09 -12.90 6.16
N ASN A 112 8.27 -12.75 4.83
CA ASN A 112 8.19 -11.44 4.18
C ASN A 112 6.75 -10.94 4.19
N VAL A 113 6.55 -9.62 4.19
CA VAL A 113 5.21 -9.04 4.24
C VAL A 113 4.97 -8.00 3.14
N LEU A 114 3.78 -8.09 2.55
CA LEU A 114 3.16 -7.07 1.71
C LEU A 114 1.91 -6.57 2.45
N VAL A 115 1.97 -5.35 2.96
CA VAL A 115 0.92 -4.80 3.85
C VAL A 115 0.00 -3.90 3.05
N GLU A 116 -1.30 -4.10 3.16
CA GLU A 116 -2.28 -3.20 2.55
C GLU A 116 -2.09 -1.74 3.01
N LYS A 117 -2.49 -0.83 2.15
CA LYS A 117 -2.54 0.59 2.48
C LYS A 117 -3.73 0.85 3.44
N ALA A 118 -3.64 1.80 4.35
CA ALA A 118 -2.43 2.51 4.78
C ALA A 118 -1.47 1.55 5.48
N PHE A 119 -0.18 1.71 5.25
CA PHE A 119 0.87 0.81 5.76
C PHE A 119 0.71 0.52 7.25
N THR A 120 0.46 1.56 8.05
CA THR A 120 0.14 1.49 9.48
C THR A 120 -0.80 2.64 9.88
N ALA A 121 -1.34 2.62 11.09
CA ALA A 121 -2.19 3.69 11.59
C ALA A 121 -1.44 4.99 11.91
N ASN A 122 -0.12 4.94 12.14
CA ASN A 122 0.70 6.11 12.45
C ASN A 122 2.21 5.84 12.24
N ALA A 123 3.00 6.92 12.25
CA ALA A 123 4.44 6.86 12.01
C ALA A 123 5.24 6.06 13.05
N ALA A 124 4.78 6.01 14.32
CA ALA A 124 5.46 5.22 15.34
C ALA A 124 5.36 3.72 15.04
N GLN A 125 4.18 3.26 14.64
CA GLN A 125 3.95 1.89 14.20
C GLN A 125 4.75 1.56 12.93
N ALA A 126 4.82 2.48 11.96
CA ALA A 126 5.61 2.28 10.75
C ALA A 126 7.10 2.10 11.08
N ARG A 127 7.66 2.96 11.92
CA ARG A 127 9.05 2.83 12.37
C ARG A 127 9.30 1.50 13.09
N ALA A 128 8.42 1.11 14.01
CA ALA A 128 8.55 -0.16 14.73
C ALA A 128 8.55 -1.37 13.78
N LEU A 129 7.68 -1.36 12.76
CA LEU A 129 7.61 -2.40 11.75
C LEU A 129 8.88 -2.44 10.89
N LEU A 130 9.34 -1.29 10.40
CA LEU A 130 10.53 -1.17 9.55
C LEU A 130 11.81 -1.57 10.30
N ASN A 131 11.92 -1.24 11.60
CA ASN A 131 13.03 -1.70 12.43
C ASN A 131 13.09 -3.23 12.52
N VAL A 132 11.94 -3.89 12.71
CA VAL A 132 11.90 -5.37 12.73
C VAL A 132 12.25 -5.95 11.36
N ALA A 133 11.83 -5.31 10.27
CA ALA A 133 12.20 -5.74 8.93
C ALA A 133 13.72 -5.64 8.70
N GLU A 134 14.35 -4.55 9.18
CA GLU A 134 15.82 -4.38 9.13
C GLU A 134 16.54 -5.42 10.00
N GLU A 135 16.09 -5.62 11.26
CA GLU A 135 16.66 -6.61 12.18
C GLU A 135 16.59 -8.03 11.64
N THR A 136 15.52 -8.39 10.95
CA THR A 136 15.32 -9.74 10.38
C THR A 136 15.89 -9.90 8.98
N GLY A 137 16.25 -8.82 8.30
CA GLY A 137 16.68 -8.83 6.90
C GLY A 137 15.57 -9.23 5.91
N LEU A 138 14.30 -9.15 6.33
CA LEU A 138 13.15 -9.54 5.54
C LEU A 138 12.49 -8.35 4.86
N LEU A 139 11.76 -8.63 3.77
CA LEU A 139 10.99 -7.61 3.05
C LEU A 139 9.75 -7.21 3.85
N ALA A 140 9.60 -5.90 4.07
CA ALA A 140 8.33 -5.29 4.45
C ALA A 140 8.04 -4.15 3.48
N THR A 141 6.91 -4.21 2.78
CA THR A 141 6.53 -3.19 1.81
C THR A 141 5.02 -2.93 1.83
N GLU A 142 4.63 -1.72 1.43
CA GLU A 142 3.24 -1.32 1.34
C GLU A 142 2.65 -1.71 -0.01
N ALA A 143 1.41 -2.22 -0.01
CA ALA A 143 0.64 -2.53 -1.21
C ALA A 143 -0.10 -1.28 -1.74
N ILE A 144 0.56 -0.13 -1.77
CA ILE A 144 0.03 1.07 -2.43
C ILE A 144 0.23 0.94 -3.94
N TRP A 145 -0.71 0.27 -4.57
CA TRP A 145 -0.62 -0.29 -5.92
C TRP A 145 -0.25 0.73 -7.01
N THR A 146 -0.60 2.00 -6.82
CA THR A 146 -0.26 3.09 -7.76
C THR A 146 1.24 3.31 -7.90
N ARG A 147 2.04 2.93 -6.90
CA ARG A 147 3.51 2.99 -6.96
C ARG A 147 4.12 1.93 -7.88
N TYR A 148 3.37 0.90 -8.23
CA TYR A 148 3.80 -0.23 -9.06
C TYR A 148 3.25 -0.17 -10.49
N GLN A 149 2.57 0.91 -10.86
CA GLN A 149 2.03 1.10 -12.20
C GLN A 149 3.07 1.69 -13.17
N PRO A 150 2.98 1.39 -14.47
CA PRO A 150 3.82 2.02 -15.49
C PRO A 150 3.70 3.55 -15.53
N SER A 151 2.57 4.11 -15.10
CA SER A 151 2.38 5.57 -14.99
C SER A 151 3.39 6.24 -14.07
N ARG A 152 3.90 5.52 -13.06
CA ARG A 152 4.99 6.02 -12.20
C ARG A 152 6.25 6.31 -13.02
N ASP A 153 6.64 5.39 -13.88
CA ASP A 153 7.84 5.52 -14.71
C ASP A 153 7.70 6.71 -15.65
N LEU A 154 6.51 6.90 -16.26
CA LEU A 154 6.21 8.06 -17.10
C LEU A 154 6.28 9.38 -16.34
N ILE A 155 5.75 9.45 -15.10
CA ILE A 155 5.84 10.62 -14.23
C ILE A 155 7.30 10.92 -13.89
N ASN A 156 8.06 9.92 -13.49
CA ASN A 156 9.47 10.05 -13.17
C ASN A 156 10.28 10.53 -14.39
N GLU A 157 10.06 9.95 -15.55
CA GLU A 157 10.70 10.36 -16.80
C GLU A 157 10.40 11.81 -17.13
N LEU A 158 9.14 12.23 -17.07
CA LEU A 158 8.72 13.61 -17.33
C LEU A 158 9.38 14.60 -16.36
N VAL A 159 9.40 14.29 -15.06
CA VAL A 159 10.01 15.15 -14.03
C VAL A 159 11.53 15.26 -14.24
N HIS A 160 12.20 14.16 -14.60
CA HIS A 160 13.65 14.14 -14.80
C HIS A 160 14.07 14.68 -16.19
N SER A 161 13.19 14.69 -17.20
CA SER A 161 13.51 15.17 -18.55
C SER A 161 13.87 16.66 -18.61
N GLY A 162 13.40 17.44 -17.62
CA GLY A 162 13.53 18.89 -17.61
C GLY A 162 12.52 19.61 -18.52
N GLU A 163 11.62 18.91 -19.17
CA GLU A 163 10.59 19.53 -20.06
C GLU A 163 9.70 20.52 -19.27
N LEU A 164 9.37 20.18 -18.03
CA LEU A 164 8.61 21.07 -17.15
C LEU A 164 9.45 22.21 -16.53
N GLY A 165 10.76 22.21 -16.75
CA GLY A 165 11.68 23.12 -16.06
C GLY A 165 11.86 22.76 -14.59
N THR A 166 12.13 23.75 -13.74
CA THR A 166 12.19 23.54 -12.29
C THR A 166 10.79 23.36 -11.73
N ILE A 167 10.53 22.22 -11.09
CA ILE A 167 9.22 21.97 -10.47
C ILE A 167 9.06 22.90 -9.25
N ARG A 168 7.96 23.66 -9.23
CA ARG A 168 7.66 24.67 -8.20
C ARG A 168 6.50 24.29 -7.30
N SER A 169 5.53 23.54 -7.81
CA SER A 169 4.43 23.05 -6.98
C SER A 169 3.85 21.74 -7.49
N VAL A 170 3.29 20.97 -6.56
CA VAL A 170 2.51 19.76 -6.85
C VAL A 170 1.23 19.80 -6.06
N ARG A 171 0.11 19.40 -6.69
CA ARG A 171 -1.14 19.19 -5.98
C ARG A 171 -1.73 17.86 -6.37
N ALA A 172 -2.39 17.22 -5.41
CA ALA A 172 -3.09 15.96 -5.63
C ALA A 172 -4.37 15.90 -4.81
N GLU A 173 -5.41 15.36 -5.38
CA GLU A 173 -6.68 15.16 -4.71
C GLU A 173 -7.25 13.77 -5.00
N LEU A 174 -7.70 13.10 -3.93
CA LEU A 174 -8.47 11.88 -4.07
C LEU A 174 -9.64 11.88 -3.09
N SER A 175 -10.84 11.97 -3.63
CA SER A 175 -12.08 11.99 -2.85
C SER A 175 -13.12 11.07 -3.46
N TYR A 176 -13.77 10.27 -2.61
CA TYR A 176 -14.88 9.41 -2.94
C TYR A 176 -15.95 9.52 -1.87
N GLU A 177 -17.16 9.87 -2.26
CA GLU A 177 -18.29 9.78 -1.35
C GLU A 177 -18.54 8.32 -0.96
N LEU A 178 -18.48 8.03 0.34
CA LEU A 178 -18.73 6.70 0.86
C LEU A 178 -19.29 6.79 2.29
N HIS A 179 -20.55 6.47 2.43
CA HIS A 179 -21.28 6.49 3.70
C HIS A 179 -21.45 5.07 4.28
N GLY A 180 -21.67 5.00 5.59
CA GLY A 180 -22.18 3.80 6.28
C GLY A 180 -21.20 2.62 6.36
N ARG A 181 -19.89 2.85 6.21
CA ARG A 181 -18.88 1.81 6.42
C ARG A 181 -18.10 2.07 7.71
N ASP A 182 -18.28 1.20 8.70
CA ASP A 182 -17.65 1.28 10.02
C ASP A 182 -16.13 1.50 9.94
N ARG A 183 -15.42 0.78 9.08
CA ARG A 183 -13.96 0.92 8.91
C ARG A 183 -13.49 2.33 8.52
N ILE A 184 -14.40 3.20 8.02
CA ILE A 184 -14.07 4.57 7.60
C ILE A 184 -14.30 5.56 8.74
N THR A 185 -15.35 5.35 9.53
CA THR A 185 -15.77 6.27 10.57
C THR A 185 -15.37 5.85 11.98
N ASN A 186 -14.83 4.65 12.14
CA ASN A 186 -14.45 4.09 13.44
C ASN A 186 -12.97 4.39 13.77
N PRO A 187 -12.69 5.19 14.82
CA PRO A 187 -11.32 5.48 15.24
C PRO A 187 -10.56 4.22 15.69
N ASP A 188 -11.24 3.22 16.28
CA ASP A 188 -10.61 1.98 16.72
C ASP A 188 -10.09 1.12 15.56
N LEU A 189 -10.58 1.35 14.35
CA LEU A 189 -10.11 0.71 13.12
C LEU A 189 -9.11 1.57 12.32
N ALA A 190 -8.65 2.68 12.91
CA ALA A 190 -7.84 3.69 12.22
C ALA A 190 -8.55 4.19 10.95
N GLY A 191 -9.81 4.62 11.11
CA GLY A 191 -10.62 5.20 10.05
C GLY A 191 -10.14 6.59 9.65
N GLY A 192 -10.89 7.26 8.79
CA GLY A 192 -10.62 8.60 8.29
C GLY A 192 -10.26 8.64 6.81
N ALA A 193 -10.47 9.80 6.19
CA ALA A 193 -10.20 10.02 4.77
C ALA A 193 -8.70 9.99 4.47
N LEU A 194 -7.87 10.51 5.36
CA LEU A 194 -6.41 10.54 5.19
C LEU A 194 -5.84 9.13 4.98
N LEU A 195 -6.14 8.20 5.88
CA LEU A 195 -5.63 6.82 5.81
C LEU A 195 -6.34 5.99 4.73
N ASP A 196 -7.62 6.25 4.45
CA ASP A 196 -8.33 5.46 3.44
C ASP A 196 -8.00 5.88 2.00
N VAL A 197 -7.96 7.18 1.71
CA VAL A 197 -7.74 7.70 0.35
C VAL A 197 -6.65 8.77 0.24
N GLY A 198 -6.39 9.54 1.31
CA GLY A 198 -5.37 10.59 1.29
C GLY A 198 -3.95 10.07 1.08
N VAL A 199 -3.68 8.83 1.49
CA VAL A 199 -2.41 8.14 1.23
C VAL A 199 -2.06 8.09 -0.27
N TYR A 200 -3.04 8.05 -1.17
CA TYR A 200 -2.79 8.08 -2.62
C TYR A 200 -2.37 9.47 -3.09
N ALA A 201 -3.00 10.54 -2.57
CA ALA A 201 -2.59 11.91 -2.88
C ALA A 201 -1.17 12.19 -2.37
N LEU A 202 -0.85 11.77 -1.14
CA LEU A 202 0.50 11.85 -0.58
C LEU A 202 1.50 11.02 -1.39
N ASN A 203 1.12 9.79 -1.76
CA ASN A 203 1.96 8.92 -2.59
C ASN A 203 2.24 9.53 -3.98
N PHE A 204 1.25 10.17 -4.60
CA PHE A 204 1.45 10.87 -5.88
C PHE A 204 2.49 12.00 -5.74
N ILE A 205 2.38 12.81 -4.70
CA ILE A 205 3.32 13.90 -4.43
C ILE A 205 4.74 13.35 -4.19
N ASP A 206 4.86 12.32 -3.33
CA ASP A 206 6.15 11.70 -3.03
C ASP A 206 6.79 11.07 -4.28
N MET A 207 6.00 10.40 -5.13
CA MET A 207 6.49 9.87 -6.40
C MET A 207 6.99 10.97 -7.37
N ALA A 208 6.32 12.11 -7.37
CA ALA A 208 6.65 13.19 -8.31
C ALA A 208 7.85 14.02 -7.85
N VAL A 209 7.99 14.26 -6.54
CA VAL A 209 8.95 15.25 -6.03
C VAL A 209 9.59 14.89 -4.69
N GLY A 210 9.29 13.75 -4.10
CA GLY A 210 9.73 13.39 -2.75
C GLY A 210 11.18 12.93 -2.61
N ALA A 211 11.41 11.98 -1.70
CA ALA A 211 12.75 11.53 -1.32
C ALA A 211 13.56 10.93 -2.49
N ASP A 212 12.92 10.24 -3.42
CA ASP A 212 13.57 9.68 -4.63
C ASP A 212 14.14 10.81 -5.54
N HIS A 213 13.68 12.05 -5.36
CA HIS A 213 14.15 13.25 -6.06
C HIS A 213 15.08 14.12 -5.20
N GLY A 214 15.55 13.61 -4.06
CA GLY A 214 16.51 14.29 -3.18
C GLY A 214 15.92 15.39 -2.31
N ARG A 215 14.59 15.49 -2.16
CA ARG A 215 13.92 16.48 -1.34
C ARG A 215 13.52 15.95 0.03
N SER A 216 13.58 16.82 1.01
CA SER A 216 13.11 16.55 2.37
C SER A 216 11.97 17.50 2.74
N ILE A 217 11.00 17.00 3.48
CA ILE A 217 9.89 17.83 3.98
C ILE A 217 10.40 18.68 5.14
N ALA A 218 10.31 20.01 4.99
CA ALA A 218 10.71 20.98 6.01
C ALA A 218 9.56 21.33 6.96
N ASP A 219 8.31 21.38 6.46
CA ASP A 219 7.14 21.70 7.28
C ASP A 219 5.87 21.00 6.75
N ILE A 220 4.94 20.72 7.67
CA ILE A 220 3.65 20.10 7.38
C ILE A 220 2.55 20.86 8.11
N VAL A 221 1.59 21.39 7.36
CA VAL A 221 0.38 22.00 7.90
C VAL A 221 -0.84 21.24 7.42
N THR A 222 -1.68 20.79 8.36
CA THR A 222 -2.90 20.04 8.02
C THR A 222 -4.13 20.69 8.68
N THR A 223 -5.21 20.72 7.93
CA THR A 223 -6.55 21.05 8.42
C THR A 223 -7.54 19.95 8.07
N MET A 224 -8.57 19.76 8.90
CA MET A 224 -9.59 18.74 8.65
C MET A 224 -10.99 19.16 9.09
N VAL A 225 -11.99 18.53 8.49
CA VAL A 225 -13.37 18.49 8.97
C VAL A 225 -13.62 17.08 9.49
N PRO A 226 -13.95 16.89 10.78
CA PRO A 226 -14.16 15.58 11.34
C PRO A 226 -15.56 15.02 11.07
N TYR A 227 -15.68 13.69 11.08
CA TYR A 227 -16.96 13.01 11.38
C TYR A 227 -17.33 13.20 12.86
N SER A 228 -18.57 12.85 13.21
CA SER A 228 -19.04 12.85 14.62
C SER A 228 -18.21 11.94 15.53
N THR A 229 -17.51 10.96 14.98
CA THR A 229 -16.62 10.02 15.69
C THR A 229 -15.22 10.60 15.93
N GLY A 230 -14.90 11.76 15.37
CA GLY A 230 -13.61 12.44 15.54
C GLY A 230 -12.56 12.12 14.47
N VAL A 231 -12.75 11.09 13.63
CA VAL A 231 -11.85 10.85 12.49
C VAL A 231 -12.15 11.84 11.36
N ASP A 232 -11.18 12.14 10.53
CA ASP A 232 -11.31 13.08 9.43
C ASP A 232 -12.29 12.58 8.34
N ALA A 233 -13.29 13.40 8.03
CA ALA A 233 -14.18 13.22 6.88
C ALA A 233 -13.54 13.80 5.61
N THR A 234 -12.87 14.96 5.78
CA THR A 234 -12.14 15.68 4.75
C THR A 234 -10.89 16.27 5.38
N ASN A 235 -9.77 16.23 4.69
CA ASN A 235 -8.54 16.89 5.11
C ASN A 235 -7.80 17.51 3.92
N THR A 236 -6.99 18.52 4.24
CA THR A 236 -6.02 19.10 3.32
C THR A 236 -4.70 19.28 4.06
N THR A 237 -3.64 18.75 3.47
CA THR A 237 -2.28 18.83 3.98
C THR A 237 -1.42 19.62 3.00
N VAL A 238 -0.70 20.63 3.50
CA VAL A 238 0.32 21.38 2.78
C VAL A 238 1.67 20.89 3.25
N LEU A 239 2.52 20.52 2.30
CA LEU A 239 3.92 20.13 2.52
C LEU A 239 4.81 21.23 1.98
N THR A 240 5.73 21.72 2.80
CA THR A 240 6.82 22.61 2.38
C THR A 240 8.11 21.81 2.35
N TYR A 241 8.78 21.78 1.20
CA TYR A 241 10.06 21.10 1.05
C TYR A 241 11.23 22.04 1.34
N ASP A 242 12.40 21.48 1.59
CA ASP A 242 13.64 22.20 1.95
C ASP A 242 14.13 23.16 0.86
N ASP A 243 13.79 22.93 -0.41
CA ASP A 243 14.08 23.80 -1.56
C ASP A 243 12.98 24.87 -1.82
N GLY A 244 11.97 24.96 -0.94
CA GLY A 244 10.86 25.90 -1.05
C GLY A 244 9.71 25.45 -1.97
N LEU A 245 9.73 24.22 -2.51
CA LEU A 245 8.61 23.65 -3.24
C LEU A 245 7.40 23.48 -2.30
N LEU A 246 6.21 23.83 -2.76
CA LEU A 246 4.95 23.60 -2.06
C LEU A 246 4.17 22.48 -2.70
N ALA A 247 3.69 21.53 -1.87
CA ALA A 247 2.76 20.51 -2.34
C ALA A 247 1.50 20.47 -1.48
N THR A 248 0.37 20.15 -2.12
CA THR A 248 -0.95 20.09 -1.45
C THR A 248 -1.62 18.76 -1.73
N ALA A 249 -1.96 18.03 -0.67
CA ALA A 249 -2.75 16.80 -0.72
C ALA A 249 -4.13 17.04 -0.11
N THR A 250 -5.19 16.77 -0.85
CA THR A 250 -6.57 16.86 -0.35
C THR A 250 -7.24 15.49 -0.46
N SER A 251 -8.01 15.11 0.56
CA SER A 251 -8.79 13.89 0.53
C SER A 251 -10.12 14.02 1.26
N SER A 252 -11.13 13.32 0.77
CA SER A 252 -12.45 13.30 1.39
C SER A 252 -13.16 11.97 1.19
N ARG A 253 -13.93 11.59 2.22
CA ARG A 253 -14.92 10.50 2.13
C ARG A 253 -16.36 11.03 2.17
N ALA A 254 -16.53 12.35 2.23
CA ALA A 254 -17.82 13.03 2.27
C ALA A 254 -18.29 13.54 0.89
N VAL A 255 -17.36 13.71 -0.05
CA VAL A 255 -17.62 14.21 -1.42
C VAL A 255 -16.80 13.44 -2.45
N ALA A 256 -17.19 13.53 -3.72
CA ALA A 256 -16.39 13.07 -4.85
C ALA A 256 -15.53 14.23 -5.39
N SER A 257 -14.38 13.90 -6.02
CA SER A 257 -13.54 14.86 -6.75
C SER A 257 -13.19 14.38 -8.15
N ASP A 258 -12.43 15.18 -8.88
CA ASP A 258 -11.85 14.81 -10.19
C ASP A 258 -10.69 13.79 -10.08
N ARG A 259 -10.18 13.57 -8.87
CA ARG A 259 -9.11 12.60 -8.56
C ARG A 259 -7.82 12.84 -9.32
N SER A 260 -7.49 14.11 -9.54
CA SER A 260 -6.34 14.50 -10.33
C SER A 260 -5.10 14.79 -9.50
N GLY A 261 -3.93 14.70 -10.17
CA GLY A 261 -2.67 15.24 -9.71
C GLY A 261 -2.12 16.22 -10.74
N VAL A 262 -1.48 17.31 -10.29
CA VAL A 262 -0.88 18.32 -11.16
C VAL A 262 0.51 18.63 -10.70
N ILE A 263 1.47 18.57 -11.62
CA ILE A 263 2.87 18.89 -11.40
C ILE A 263 3.16 20.16 -12.20
N CYS A 264 3.56 21.25 -11.53
CA CYS A 264 3.81 22.55 -12.16
C CYS A 264 5.29 22.95 -12.08
N GLY A 265 5.86 23.28 -13.21
CA GLY A 265 7.22 23.79 -13.35
C GLY A 265 7.27 25.13 -14.09
N ASP A 266 8.48 25.71 -14.20
CA ASP A 266 8.69 27.03 -14.84
C ASP A 266 8.34 27.03 -16.34
N ASN A 267 8.43 25.89 -17.03
CA ASN A 267 8.19 25.76 -18.47
C ASN A 267 6.79 25.22 -18.81
N GLY A 268 6.04 24.73 -17.82
CA GLY A 268 4.72 24.16 -18.07
C GLY A 268 4.21 23.32 -16.91
N TYR A 269 3.14 22.57 -17.18
CA TYR A 269 2.57 21.69 -16.19
C TYR A 269 2.06 20.38 -16.81
N ALA A 270 1.99 19.35 -16.00
CA ALA A 270 1.41 18.06 -16.35
C ALA A 270 0.19 17.77 -15.48
N VAL A 271 -0.84 17.19 -16.06
CA VAL A 271 -2.05 16.74 -15.36
C VAL A 271 -2.18 15.23 -15.49
N VAL A 272 -2.29 14.55 -14.34
CA VAL A 272 -2.65 13.14 -14.25
C VAL A 272 -4.10 13.05 -13.83
N THR A 273 -4.96 12.61 -14.73
CA THR A 273 -6.43 12.67 -14.57
C THR A 273 -7.00 11.65 -13.59
N ASN A 274 -6.22 10.67 -13.19
CA ASN A 274 -6.63 9.69 -12.18
C ASN A 274 -5.36 9.17 -11.47
N ILE A 275 -5.21 9.54 -10.19
CA ILE A 275 -4.04 9.19 -9.39
C ILE A 275 -4.17 7.86 -8.63
N ASN A 276 -5.30 7.17 -8.79
CA ASN A 276 -5.51 5.84 -8.23
C ASN A 276 -6.24 4.88 -9.16
#